data_32ac5772f6741be5a0613c1253ee1f46
#
_entry.id   32ac5772f6741be5a0613c1253ee1f46
#
_cell.length_a   1.000
_cell.length_b   1.000
_cell.length_c   1.000
_cell.angle_alpha   90.00
_cell.angle_beta   90.00
_cell.angle_gamma   90.00
#
_symmetry.space_group_name_H-M   'P 1'
#
loop_
_entity.id
_entity.type
_entity.pdbx_description
1 polymer ?
#
loop_
_entity_poly.entity_id
_entity_poly.type
_entity_poly.pdbx_seq_one_letter_code
_entity_poly.pdbx_strand_id
1 'polypeptide(L)'
;MSTFSAASRSGRRVGLPALVTASVLAALATTVPAASARDAGPPVGGECGGQEQTRRAVRLLTERDGIPGAAVLVTDPATDGRCGRWTEAAGTADLRTGRPMTSADRLRAGSVTKTFTAALVLQLVAERRLSLDEPVERRLPGLIQGHGHAHAHGHGHGYGYGYGYGYDGGRITVRQLLQHTSGLPDYLEAPEWEDYEQLRYRRFEPRELVRRALELPPPQGAWHYATTNYLVLGLLVREVTGRSPEAEIDRRFIKPLGLHDTYWPGDNPRVQGPHSRSYFVDGDGRRIDGTDWNMTFAGAGGALVSSPGDLTRFAGALLGGRLLPAAQLAEMRRTVEADPDRVWPGARYGLGLISTPLSCGGTWWGHAGTVPGGHRALVAVGPGGRSAAVALNTVPDSLPAELDFLDVVDKSLCGDRHSERNSA
;
A
#
# COMPACT_ATOMS: atom_id res chain seq x y z
N MET A 1 -48.16 -11.02 28.69
CA MET A 1 -48.13 -11.09 30.15
C MET A 1 -46.73 -10.71 30.54
N SER A 2 -46.38 -9.60 31.19
CA SER A 2 -47.03 -8.64 32.01
C SER A 2 -46.41 -7.27 31.80
N THR A 3 -47.26 -6.29 31.81
CA THR A 3 -47.06 -4.85 31.86
C THR A 3 -46.61 -4.35 33.25
N PHE A 4 -45.83 -3.28 33.31
CA PHE A 4 -45.89 -2.21 34.35
C PHE A 4 -45.14 -1.00 33.76
N SER A 5 -45.75 0.05 33.37
CA SER A 5 -46.53 1.14 33.92
C SER A 5 -45.72 2.21 34.65
N ALA A 6 -45.96 3.40 34.17
CA ALA A 6 -45.34 4.70 34.48
C ALA A 6 -45.57 5.18 35.92
N ALA A 7 -44.72 6.12 36.37
CA ALA A 7 -45.09 7.09 37.38
C ALA A 7 -44.37 8.46 37.15
N SER A 8 -45.18 9.44 36.79
CA SER A 8 -44.85 10.87 36.80
C SER A 8 -44.79 11.41 38.22
N ARG A 9 -43.90 12.36 38.52
CA ARG A 9 -44.15 13.35 39.57
C ARG A 9 -43.67 14.74 39.13
N SER A 10 -44.61 15.62 39.10
CA SER A 10 -44.52 17.08 39.00
C SER A 10 -44.04 17.72 40.32
N GLY A 11 -43.42 18.90 40.22
CA GLY A 11 -43.11 19.69 41.42
C GLY A 11 -42.47 21.05 41.13
N ARG A 12 -43.33 21.99 40.84
CA ARG A 12 -43.36 23.41 41.23
C ARG A 12 -42.18 24.37 40.99
N ARG A 13 -42.55 25.40 40.21
CA ARG A 13 -41.91 26.72 40.06
C ARG A 13 -41.93 27.52 41.34
N VAL A 14 -40.86 28.31 41.60
CA VAL A 14 -40.90 29.59 42.33
C VAL A 14 -40.05 30.56 41.51
N GLY A 15 -40.63 31.70 41.20
CA GLY A 15 -40.04 32.75 40.39
C GLY A 15 -39.66 33.99 41.18
N LEU A 16 -38.86 34.83 40.49
CA LEU A 16 -38.71 36.31 40.57
C LEU A 16 -37.69 36.87 41.60
N PRO A 17 -37.13 38.09 41.36
CA PRO A 17 -37.16 38.94 40.16
C PRO A 17 -35.79 39.45 39.66
N ALA A 18 -35.87 40.10 38.51
CA ALA A 18 -34.81 40.77 37.77
C ALA A 18 -34.24 42.01 38.49
N LEU A 19 -32.94 42.21 38.30
CA LEU A 19 -32.31 43.54 38.42
C LEU A 19 -31.57 43.83 37.12
N VAL A 20 -32.07 44.78 36.37
CA VAL A 20 -31.49 45.36 35.17
C VAL A 20 -30.42 46.36 35.61
N THR A 21 -29.17 46.10 35.28
CA THR A 21 -28.12 47.14 35.22
C THR A 21 -27.61 47.19 33.78
N ALA A 22 -27.95 48.25 33.11
CA ALA A 22 -27.43 48.60 31.82
C ALA A 22 -25.98 49.09 31.95
N SER A 23 -25.04 48.29 31.47
CA SER A 23 -23.67 48.74 31.26
C SER A 23 -23.46 48.90 29.75
N VAL A 24 -23.34 50.14 29.33
CA VAL A 24 -22.94 50.53 27.98
C VAL A 24 -21.45 50.20 27.85
N LEU A 25 -21.12 49.09 27.14
CA LEU A 25 -19.77 48.83 26.69
C LEU A 25 -19.68 49.28 25.22
N ALA A 26 -18.93 50.34 25.01
CA ALA A 26 -18.52 50.78 23.67
C ALA A 26 -17.66 49.68 23.01
N ALA A 27 -18.20 48.98 22.01
CA ALA A 27 -17.44 48.07 21.21
C ALA A 27 -16.53 48.86 20.24
N LEU A 28 -15.24 48.90 20.55
CA LEU A 28 -14.22 49.24 19.57
C LEU A 28 -14.15 48.11 18.54
N ALA A 29 -14.78 48.34 17.40
CA ALA A 29 -14.64 47.46 16.23
C ALA A 29 -13.21 47.60 15.67
N THR A 30 -12.31 46.75 16.10
CA THR A 30 -11.06 46.51 15.36
C THR A 30 -11.39 45.74 14.10
N THR A 31 -11.45 46.44 12.98
CA THR A 31 -11.49 45.85 11.67
C THR A 31 -10.16 45.11 11.40
N VAL A 32 -10.16 43.80 11.60
CA VAL A 32 -9.11 42.93 11.07
C VAL A 32 -9.21 43.02 9.55
N PRO A 33 -8.17 43.47 8.83
CA PRO A 33 -8.23 43.45 7.38
C PRO A 33 -8.36 42.00 6.96
N ALA A 34 -9.39 41.68 6.18
CA ALA A 34 -9.51 40.39 5.48
C ALA A 34 -8.22 40.22 4.69
N ALA A 35 -7.49 39.16 5.03
CA ALA A 35 -6.36 38.74 4.21
C ALA A 35 -6.94 38.50 2.80
N SER A 36 -6.64 39.41 1.89
CA SER A 36 -6.95 39.27 0.49
C SER A 36 -6.37 37.92 0.05
N ALA A 37 -7.23 37.01 -0.34
CA ALA A 37 -6.80 35.88 -1.14
C ALA A 37 -6.00 36.50 -2.31
N ARG A 38 -4.69 36.31 -2.28
CA ARG A 38 -3.87 36.68 -3.42
C ARG A 38 -4.39 35.86 -4.58
N ASP A 39 -5.02 36.54 -5.51
CA ASP A 39 -5.30 35.99 -6.82
C ASP A 39 -4.04 35.29 -7.30
N ALA A 40 -4.09 33.96 -7.38
CA ALA A 40 -3.11 33.22 -8.13
C ALA A 40 -3.30 33.71 -9.57
N GLY A 41 -2.43 34.61 -9.99
CA GLY A 41 -2.39 35.06 -11.36
C GLY A 41 -2.36 33.86 -12.32
N PRO A 42 -2.85 34.00 -13.54
CA PRO A 42 -2.88 32.91 -14.51
C PRO A 42 -1.49 32.25 -14.61
N PRO A 43 -1.39 30.94 -14.78
CA PRO A 43 -0.13 30.24 -14.85
C PRO A 43 0.65 30.76 -16.09
N VAL A 44 1.62 31.60 -15.85
CA VAL A 44 2.60 32.02 -16.87
C VAL A 44 3.69 30.97 -16.85
N GLY A 45 3.67 30.07 -17.82
CA GLY A 45 4.73 29.09 -18.00
C GLY A 45 4.23 27.85 -18.75
N GLY A 46 4.90 27.52 -19.85
CA GLY A 46 4.60 26.37 -20.69
C GLY A 46 4.41 25.10 -19.88
N GLU A 47 3.47 24.27 -20.27
CA GLU A 47 3.17 22.99 -19.66
C GLU A 47 4.39 22.07 -19.77
N CYS A 48 4.65 21.32 -18.71
CA CYS A 48 5.69 20.30 -18.73
C CYS A 48 5.24 19.11 -19.58
N GLY A 49 6.12 18.58 -20.41
CA GLY A 49 5.80 17.51 -21.33
C GLY A 49 5.07 16.32 -20.68
N GLY A 50 3.94 15.92 -21.26
CA GLY A 50 3.07 14.83 -20.79
C GLY A 50 2.10 15.20 -19.68
N GLN A 51 2.13 16.43 -19.19
CA GLN A 51 1.28 16.84 -18.06
C GLN A 51 -0.21 16.80 -18.42
N GLU A 52 -0.59 17.27 -19.62
CA GLU A 52 -2.00 17.27 -20.03
C GLU A 52 -2.55 15.86 -20.25
N GLN A 53 -1.77 14.94 -20.81
CA GLN A 53 -2.19 13.54 -20.98
C GLN A 53 -2.40 12.88 -19.63
N THR A 54 -1.47 13.07 -18.69
CA THR A 54 -1.60 12.56 -17.31
C THR A 54 -2.79 13.18 -16.60
N ARG A 55 -3.02 14.49 -16.74
CA ARG A 55 -4.18 15.20 -16.17
C ARG A 55 -5.50 14.60 -16.66
N ARG A 56 -5.59 14.34 -17.97
CA ARG A 56 -6.76 13.70 -18.55
C ARG A 56 -6.97 12.29 -17.98
N ALA A 57 -5.92 11.47 -17.90
CA ALA A 57 -5.99 10.12 -17.35
C ALA A 57 -6.43 10.13 -15.87
N VAL A 58 -5.90 11.03 -15.03
CA VAL A 58 -6.32 11.17 -13.63
C VAL A 58 -7.80 11.57 -13.51
N ARG A 59 -8.30 12.47 -14.38
CA ARG A 59 -9.71 12.86 -14.39
C ARG A 59 -10.63 11.70 -14.77
N LEU A 60 -10.25 10.87 -15.75
CA LEU A 60 -11.04 9.70 -16.14
C LEU A 60 -11.32 8.76 -14.97
N LEU A 61 -10.35 8.53 -14.08
CA LEU A 61 -10.54 7.71 -12.90
C LEU A 61 -11.67 8.22 -12.00
N THR A 62 -11.85 9.54 -11.88
CA THR A 62 -12.89 10.12 -11.01
C THR A 62 -14.21 10.34 -11.73
N GLU A 63 -14.20 10.69 -13.01
CA GLU A 63 -15.41 11.07 -13.77
C GLU A 63 -16.12 9.85 -14.38
N ARG A 64 -15.36 8.83 -14.77
CA ARG A 64 -15.88 7.63 -15.44
C ARG A 64 -15.86 6.40 -14.55
N ASP A 65 -14.74 6.17 -13.84
CA ASP A 65 -14.49 4.91 -13.13
C ASP A 65 -14.97 4.95 -11.67
N GLY A 66 -15.60 6.04 -11.24
CA GLY A 66 -16.23 6.17 -9.94
C GLY A 66 -15.27 6.22 -8.74
N ILE A 67 -13.99 6.43 -8.99
CA ILE A 67 -12.96 6.59 -7.94
C ILE A 67 -13.21 7.95 -7.24
N PRO A 68 -13.45 8.00 -5.92
CA PRO A 68 -13.75 9.26 -5.25
C PRO A 68 -12.61 10.29 -5.33
N GLY A 69 -11.36 9.82 -5.25
CA GLY A 69 -10.18 10.69 -5.31
C GLY A 69 -8.95 9.97 -5.85
N ALA A 70 -8.25 10.64 -6.78
CA ALA A 70 -7.02 10.18 -7.42
C ALA A 70 -5.97 11.27 -7.37
N ALA A 71 -4.71 10.90 -7.16
CA ALA A 71 -3.58 11.83 -7.24
C ALA A 71 -2.35 11.14 -7.81
N VAL A 72 -1.54 11.89 -8.55
CA VAL A 72 -0.23 11.45 -9.04
C VAL A 72 0.83 12.50 -8.70
N LEU A 73 2.02 12.02 -8.38
CA LEU A 73 3.23 12.82 -8.27
C LEU A 73 4.26 12.24 -9.23
N VAL A 74 4.83 13.09 -10.06
CA VAL A 74 5.87 12.73 -11.03
C VAL A 74 7.16 13.47 -10.68
N THR A 75 8.30 12.77 -10.77
CA THR A 75 9.63 13.36 -10.67
C THR A 75 10.46 12.96 -11.89
N ASP A 76 11.15 13.92 -12.48
CA ASP A 76 12.03 13.71 -13.62
C ASP A 76 13.42 14.29 -13.32
N PRO A 77 14.43 13.45 -13.09
CA PRO A 77 15.78 13.92 -12.78
C PRO A 77 16.51 14.54 -13.99
N ALA A 78 15.99 14.37 -15.20
CA ALA A 78 16.56 14.96 -16.42
C ALA A 78 16.10 16.40 -16.63
N THR A 79 15.16 16.90 -15.85
CA THR A 79 14.62 18.25 -15.95
C THR A 79 14.74 18.99 -14.62
N ASP A 80 15.00 20.30 -14.73
CA ASP A 80 15.11 21.19 -13.56
C ASP A 80 13.82 21.97 -13.28
N GLY A 81 13.73 22.56 -12.11
CA GLY A 81 12.63 23.44 -11.73
C GLY A 81 11.27 22.76 -11.66
N ARG A 82 10.23 23.42 -12.18
CA ARG A 82 8.86 22.93 -12.11
C ARG A 82 8.63 21.59 -12.82
N CYS A 83 9.33 21.37 -13.93
CA CYS A 83 9.18 20.16 -14.71
C CYS A 83 9.93 18.97 -14.11
N GLY A 84 10.89 19.21 -13.24
CA GLY A 84 11.56 18.17 -12.46
C GLY A 84 10.66 17.51 -11.41
N ARG A 85 9.60 18.20 -10.96
CA ARG A 85 8.60 17.66 -10.04
C ARG A 85 7.26 18.37 -10.21
N TRP A 86 6.22 17.59 -10.47
CA TRP A 86 4.86 18.11 -10.59
C TRP A 86 3.81 17.12 -10.09
N THR A 87 2.57 17.58 -9.90
CA THR A 87 1.47 16.78 -9.34
C THR A 87 0.18 17.08 -10.08
N GLU A 88 -0.68 16.06 -10.18
CA GLU A 88 -2.07 16.20 -10.59
C GLU A 88 -2.96 15.47 -9.57
N ALA A 89 -4.17 15.99 -9.37
CA ALA A 89 -5.15 15.36 -8.50
C ALA A 89 -6.56 15.70 -8.96
N ALA A 90 -7.47 14.76 -8.77
CA ALA A 90 -8.89 14.93 -9.05
C ALA A 90 -9.73 14.31 -7.94
N GLY A 91 -10.96 14.79 -7.78
CA GLY A 91 -11.92 14.25 -6.82
C GLY A 91 -11.62 14.60 -5.37
N THR A 92 -12.15 13.77 -4.48
CA THR A 92 -12.31 14.06 -3.05
C THR A 92 -11.55 13.08 -2.17
N ALA A 93 -10.76 13.58 -1.25
CA ALA A 93 -10.01 12.79 -0.27
C ALA A 93 -10.86 12.36 0.93
N ASP A 94 -11.87 13.14 1.30
CA ASP A 94 -12.82 12.84 2.38
C ASP A 94 -14.23 13.19 1.93
N LEU A 95 -15.03 12.18 1.60
CA LEU A 95 -16.40 12.34 1.11
C LEU A 95 -17.34 13.00 2.14
N ARG A 96 -17.05 12.85 3.43
CA ARG A 96 -17.84 13.44 4.50
C ARG A 96 -17.68 14.97 4.58
N THR A 97 -16.47 15.47 4.28
CA THR A 97 -16.15 16.90 4.38
C THR A 97 -16.07 17.60 3.02
N GLY A 98 -16.02 16.84 1.94
CA GLY A 98 -15.76 17.36 0.60
C GLY A 98 -14.31 17.83 0.38
N ARG A 99 -13.36 17.49 1.28
CA ARG A 99 -11.97 17.88 1.13
C ARG A 99 -11.37 17.32 -0.17
N PRO A 100 -10.79 18.17 -1.03
CA PRO A 100 -10.21 17.70 -2.28
C PRO A 100 -9.02 16.77 -2.05
N MET A 101 -8.79 15.86 -2.98
CA MET A 101 -7.62 14.98 -3.03
C MET A 101 -6.36 15.77 -3.33
N THR A 102 -5.23 15.37 -2.76
CA THR A 102 -3.91 15.95 -3.02
C THR A 102 -2.84 14.87 -3.07
N SER A 103 -1.75 15.14 -3.77
CA SER A 103 -0.56 14.26 -3.79
C SER A 103 0.26 14.31 -2.48
N ALA A 104 -0.09 15.18 -1.55
CA ALA A 104 0.50 15.23 -0.21
C ALA A 104 -0.24 14.36 0.79
N ASP A 105 -1.40 13.83 0.43
CA ASP A 105 -2.16 12.95 1.31
C ASP A 105 -1.42 11.63 1.54
N ARG A 106 -1.31 11.26 2.81
CA ARG A 106 -0.84 9.92 3.19
C ARG A 106 -1.90 8.89 2.85
N LEU A 107 -1.43 7.69 2.55
CA LEU A 107 -2.27 6.52 2.29
C LEU A 107 -1.57 5.26 2.80
N ARG A 108 -2.33 4.19 2.95
CA ARG A 108 -1.75 2.87 3.18
C ARG A 108 -1.13 2.38 1.88
N ALA A 109 0.18 2.17 1.90
CA ALA A 109 0.94 1.79 0.71
C ALA A 109 0.71 0.33 0.27
N GLY A 110 0.10 -0.48 1.14
CA GLY A 110 -0.18 -1.87 0.85
C GLY A 110 1.08 -2.62 0.40
N SER A 111 0.95 -3.43 -0.64
CA SER A 111 2.04 -4.28 -1.12
C SER A 111 3.27 -3.54 -1.67
N VAL A 112 3.24 -2.21 -1.83
CA VAL A 112 4.48 -1.44 -2.06
C VAL A 112 5.49 -1.66 -0.92
N THR A 113 5.01 -1.99 0.29
CA THR A 113 5.84 -2.44 1.42
C THR A 113 6.77 -3.59 1.05
N LYS A 114 6.35 -4.48 0.14
CA LYS A 114 7.18 -5.61 -0.32
C LYS A 114 8.50 -5.17 -0.94
N THR A 115 8.49 -4.05 -1.67
CA THR A 115 9.72 -3.50 -2.26
C THR A 115 10.70 -3.02 -1.19
N PHE A 116 10.19 -2.40 -0.10
CA PHE A 116 11.04 -2.03 1.05
C PHE A 116 11.62 -3.26 1.74
N THR A 117 10.80 -4.28 1.97
CA THR A 117 11.25 -5.54 2.59
C THR A 117 12.25 -6.27 1.70
N ALA A 118 12.02 -6.33 0.39
CA ALA A 118 12.94 -6.94 -0.57
C ALA A 118 14.29 -6.20 -0.63
N ALA A 119 14.27 -4.87 -0.67
CA ALA A 119 15.48 -4.06 -0.62
C ALA A 119 16.27 -4.31 0.68
N LEU A 120 15.59 -4.43 1.82
CA LEU A 120 16.21 -4.76 3.10
C LEU A 120 16.87 -6.16 3.06
N VAL A 121 16.15 -7.18 2.59
CA VAL A 121 16.69 -8.54 2.45
C VAL A 121 17.92 -8.54 1.53
N LEU A 122 17.87 -7.83 0.40
CA LEU A 122 19.00 -7.73 -0.53
C LEU A 122 20.20 -6.97 0.05
N GLN A 123 19.99 -6.00 0.95
CA GLN A 123 21.10 -5.42 1.72
C GLN A 123 21.74 -6.45 2.65
N LEU A 124 20.94 -7.27 3.34
CA LEU A 124 21.45 -8.35 4.19
C LEU A 124 22.19 -9.41 3.38
N VAL A 125 21.79 -9.66 2.13
CA VAL A 125 22.54 -10.51 1.19
C VAL A 125 23.87 -9.86 0.80
N ALA A 126 23.89 -8.57 0.50
CA ALA A 126 25.14 -7.84 0.23
C ALA A 126 26.09 -7.84 1.43
N GLU A 127 25.55 -7.77 2.64
CA GLU A 127 26.28 -7.88 3.92
C GLU A 127 26.73 -9.33 4.24
N ARG A 128 26.40 -10.30 3.39
CA ARG A 128 26.68 -11.75 3.58
C ARG A 128 26.03 -12.34 4.85
N ARG A 129 24.97 -11.74 5.32
CA ARG A 129 24.19 -12.20 6.49
C ARG A 129 23.06 -13.15 6.09
N LEU A 130 22.61 -13.07 4.85
CA LEU A 130 21.68 -13.98 4.18
C LEU A 130 22.25 -14.42 2.84
N SER A 131 21.75 -15.55 2.32
CA SER A 131 21.94 -15.94 0.93
C SER A 131 20.57 -16.07 0.24
N LEU A 132 20.48 -15.66 -1.03
CA LEU A 132 19.25 -15.83 -1.79
C LEU A 132 18.84 -17.31 -1.95
N ASP A 133 19.82 -18.18 -1.98
CA ASP A 133 19.61 -19.60 -2.26
C ASP A 133 19.68 -20.47 -0.99
N GLU A 134 19.79 -19.85 0.21
CA GLU A 134 19.70 -20.62 1.45
C GLU A 134 18.24 -21.00 1.75
N PRO A 135 18.01 -22.24 2.28
CA PRO A 135 16.68 -22.67 2.72
C PRO A 135 16.20 -21.89 3.94
N VAL A 136 14.88 -21.62 3.99
CA VAL A 136 14.24 -20.96 5.14
C VAL A 136 14.46 -21.73 6.44
N GLU A 137 14.40 -23.06 6.39
CA GLU A 137 14.56 -23.95 7.53
C GLU A 137 15.90 -23.74 8.28
N ARG A 138 16.94 -23.32 7.56
CA ARG A 138 18.24 -23.02 8.17
C ARG A 138 18.18 -21.91 9.22
N ARG A 139 17.31 -20.93 9.01
CA ARG A 139 17.19 -19.74 9.89
C ARG A 139 15.96 -19.79 10.79
N LEU A 140 14.90 -20.42 10.31
CA LEU A 140 13.62 -20.50 10.98
C LEU A 140 13.20 -21.98 11.08
N PRO A 141 13.93 -22.79 11.85
CA PRO A 141 13.66 -24.22 11.97
C PRO A 141 12.24 -24.46 12.49
N GLY A 142 11.53 -25.36 11.82
CA GLY A 142 10.17 -25.75 12.18
C GLY A 142 9.07 -24.73 11.86
N LEU A 143 9.40 -23.58 11.23
CA LEU A 143 8.37 -22.61 10.88
C LEU A 143 7.48 -23.09 9.72
N ILE A 144 8.09 -23.70 8.70
CA ILE A 144 7.40 -24.24 7.54
C ILE A 144 7.53 -25.74 7.57
N GLN A 145 6.67 -26.36 8.35
CA GLN A 145 6.51 -27.81 8.39
C GLN A 145 5.06 -28.12 8.09
N GLY A 146 4.81 -28.81 6.99
CA GLY A 146 3.54 -29.47 6.80
C GLY A 146 3.38 -30.49 7.91
N HIS A 147 2.20 -30.60 8.50
CA HIS A 147 1.86 -31.72 9.34
C HIS A 147 1.71 -32.96 8.43
N GLY A 148 2.81 -33.36 7.78
CA GLY A 148 2.92 -34.65 7.10
C GLY A 148 2.66 -35.74 8.12
N HIS A 149 1.84 -36.71 7.77
CA HIS A 149 1.50 -37.86 8.59
C HIS A 149 2.72 -38.35 9.35
N ALA A 150 2.78 -38.09 10.65
CA ALA A 150 3.50 -38.97 11.52
C ALA A 150 2.80 -40.33 11.38
N HIS A 151 3.44 -41.28 10.70
CA HIS A 151 3.06 -42.68 10.77
C HIS A 151 3.23 -43.12 12.22
N ALA A 152 2.27 -42.79 13.03
CA ALA A 152 2.11 -43.40 14.33
C ALA A 152 1.48 -44.81 14.09
N HIS A 153 2.33 -45.82 14.05
CA HIS A 153 1.89 -47.14 14.35
C HIS A 153 1.45 -47.13 15.82
N GLY A 154 0.17 -46.87 16.06
CA GLY A 154 -0.45 -46.87 17.38
C GLY A 154 -1.95 -46.98 17.21
N HIS A 155 -2.51 -48.12 17.56
CA HIS A 155 -3.94 -48.36 17.64
C HIS A 155 -4.58 -47.44 18.69
N GLY A 156 -5.32 -46.40 18.22
CA GLY A 156 -6.11 -45.54 19.09
C GLY A 156 -7.18 -44.86 18.25
N HIS A 157 -8.45 -45.20 18.49
CA HIS A 157 -9.61 -44.55 17.90
C HIS A 157 -9.72 -43.08 18.37
N GLY A 158 -9.34 -42.14 17.52
CA GLY A 158 -9.56 -40.71 17.72
C GLY A 158 -9.81 -40.06 16.38
N TYR A 159 -11.04 -39.64 16.09
CA TYR A 159 -11.42 -38.91 14.90
C TYR A 159 -10.83 -37.50 14.96
N GLY A 160 -9.68 -37.28 14.33
CA GLY A 160 -9.09 -35.99 14.07
C GLY A 160 -8.53 -35.98 12.66
N TYR A 161 -9.34 -35.60 11.69
CA TYR A 161 -8.88 -35.38 10.31
C TYR A 161 -8.11 -34.06 10.24
N GLY A 162 -6.83 -34.07 10.58
CA GLY A 162 -5.89 -33.00 10.24
C GLY A 162 -5.24 -33.30 8.91
N TYR A 163 -5.80 -32.86 7.81
CA TYR A 163 -5.11 -32.88 6.51
C TYR A 163 -4.03 -31.78 6.54
N GLY A 164 -2.80 -32.11 6.91
CA GLY A 164 -1.65 -31.25 6.73
C GLY A 164 -1.07 -31.41 5.33
N TYR A 165 -0.94 -30.34 4.56
CA TYR A 165 -0.21 -30.36 3.29
C TYR A 165 1.29 -30.43 3.58
N GLY A 166 2.04 -31.18 2.75
CA GLY A 166 3.47 -31.45 2.97
C GLY A 166 4.40 -30.31 2.58
N TYR A 167 4.25 -29.14 3.18
CA TYR A 167 5.19 -28.04 2.98
C TYR A 167 6.55 -28.35 3.64
N ASP A 168 7.64 -27.98 2.95
CA ASP A 168 9.00 -28.28 3.36
C ASP A 168 9.87 -27.01 3.31
N GLY A 169 10.12 -26.39 4.46
CA GLY A 169 11.00 -25.24 4.59
C GLY A 169 12.44 -25.49 4.18
N GLY A 170 12.87 -26.77 4.14
CA GLY A 170 14.18 -27.17 3.64
C GLY A 170 14.34 -27.03 2.13
N ARG A 171 13.23 -26.90 1.42
CA ARG A 171 13.21 -26.72 -0.06
C ARG A 171 12.90 -25.30 -0.49
N ILE A 172 12.34 -24.47 0.40
CA ILE A 172 11.95 -23.09 0.10
C ILE A 172 13.13 -22.18 0.38
N THR A 173 13.58 -21.44 -0.62
CA THR A 173 14.70 -20.49 -0.52
C THR A 173 14.22 -19.05 -0.31
N VAL A 174 15.12 -18.18 0.17
CA VAL A 174 14.87 -16.73 0.30
C VAL A 174 14.50 -16.11 -1.05
N ARG A 175 15.14 -16.54 -2.15
CA ARG A 175 14.81 -16.12 -3.52
C ARG A 175 13.38 -16.45 -3.88
N GLN A 176 12.94 -17.65 -3.61
CA GLN A 176 11.58 -18.10 -3.94
C GLN A 176 10.52 -17.32 -3.16
N LEU A 177 10.78 -16.97 -1.89
CA LEU A 177 9.90 -16.09 -1.13
C LEU A 177 9.80 -14.69 -1.77
N LEU A 178 10.95 -14.08 -2.10
CA LEU A 178 11.00 -12.75 -2.72
C LEU A 178 10.28 -12.70 -4.07
N GLN A 179 10.28 -13.80 -4.83
CA GLN A 179 9.79 -13.90 -6.20
C GLN A 179 8.41 -14.54 -6.33
N HIS A 180 7.79 -14.95 -5.21
CA HIS A 180 6.50 -15.66 -5.21
C HIS A 180 6.49 -17.01 -5.94
N THR A 181 7.62 -17.71 -5.92
CA THR A 181 7.80 -19.07 -6.47
C THR A 181 8.02 -20.13 -5.39
N SER A 182 7.66 -19.83 -4.15
CA SER A 182 7.83 -20.71 -3.00
C SER A 182 6.82 -21.86 -2.94
N GLY A 183 5.68 -21.72 -3.62
CA GLY A 183 4.53 -22.64 -3.49
C GLY A 183 3.77 -22.50 -2.17
N LEU A 184 4.04 -21.47 -1.36
CA LEU A 184 3.24 -21.17 -0.17
C LEU A 184 1.92 -20.49 -0.57
N PRO A 185 0.79 -20.88 0.02
CA PRO A 185 -0.49 -20.22 -0.18
C PRO A 185 -0.53 -18.85 0.52
N ASP A 186 -1.44 -17.99 0.08
CA ASP A 186 -1.69 -16.73 0.78
C ASP A 186 -2.71 -16.96 1.92
N TYR A 187 -2.35 -16.65 3.16
CA TYR A 187 -3.28 -16.71 4.28
C TYR A 187 -4.52 -15.83 4.04
N LEU A 188 -4.42 -14.80 3.19
CA LEU A 188 -5.56 -13.94 2.81
C LEU A 188 -6.61 -14.66 1.96
N GLU A 189 -6.33 -15.85 1.46
CA GLU A 189 -7.28 -16.71 0.75
C GLU A 189 -8.10 -17.60 1.69
N ALA A 190 -7.83 -17.57 2.99
CA ALA A 190 -8.63 -18.31 3.95
C ALA A 190 -10.02 -17.66 4.13
N PRO A 191 -11.09 -18.47 4.33
CA PRO A 191 -12.48 -17.99 4.35
C PRO A 191 -12.76 -16.90 5.39
N GLU A 192 -12.03 -16.88 6.51
CA GLU A 192 -12.21 -15.86 7.53
C GLU A 192 -11.93 -14.43 7.04
N TRP A 193 -11.20 -14.25 5.94
CA TRP A 193 -10.91 -12.94 5.37
C TRP A 193 -12.06 -12.36 4.55
N GLU A 194 -13.14 -13.11 4.34
CA GLU A 194 -14.36 -12.58 3.74
C GLU A 194 -15.12 -11.62 4.68
N ASP A 195 -14.91 -11.74 6.00
CA ASP A 195 -15.52 -10.86 7.01
C ASP A 195 -14.55 -9.78 7.49
N TYR A 196 -14.38 -8.73 6.68
CA TYR A 196 -13.51 -7.61 7.00
C TYR A 196 -13.90 -6.86 8.27
N GLU A 197 -15.18 -6.73 8.58
CA GLU A 197 -15.65 -5.94 9.72
C GLU A 197 -15.16 -6.53 11.04
N GLN A 198 -15.11 -7.85 11.16
CA GLN A 198 -14.61 -8.53 12.36
C GLN A 198 -13.08 -8.47 12.48
N LEU A 199 -12.37 -8.42 11.34
CA LEU A 199 -10.91 -8.52 11.31
C LEU A 199 -10.20 -7.18 11.35
N ARG A 200 -10.86 -6.08 10.94
CA ARG A 200 -10.19 -4.78 10.71
C ARG A 200 -9.50 -4.18 11.93
N TYR A 201 -9.90 -4.54 13.13
CA TYR A 201 -9.29 -4.06 14.37
C TYR A 201 -8.48 -5.12 15.12
N ARG A 202 -8.51 -6.35 14.62
CA ARG A 202 -7.79 -7.46 15.26
C ARG A 202 -6.29 -7.32 15.03
N ARG A 203 -5.51 -7.59 16.09
CA ARG A 203 -4.07 -7.76 16.03
C ARG A 203 -3.72 -9.18 15.61
N PHE A 204 -2.71 -9.32 14.77
CA PHE A 204 -2.19 -10.59 14.30
C PHE A 204 -0.68 -10.70 14.55
N GLU A 205 -0.23 -11.91 14.88
CA GLU A 205 1.19 -12.24 14.97
C GLU A 205 1.63 -12.93 13.67
N PRO A 206 2.80 -12.53 13.09
CA PRO A 206 3.24 -13.09 11.80
C PRO A 206 3.34 -14.62 11.78
N ARG A 207 3.80 -15.25 12.88
CA ARG A 207 3.88 -16.71 12.97
C ARG A 207 2.51 -17.39 12.96
N GLU A 208 1.49 -16.77 13.55
CA GLU A 208 0.11 -17.25 13.50
C GLU A 208 -0.41 -17.26 12.06
N LEU A 209 -0.19 -16.17 11.32
CA LEU A 209 -0.63 -16.06 9.93
C LEU A 209 0.08 -17.06 9.00
N VAL A 210 1.39 -17.25 9.19
CA VAL A 210 2.14 -18.29 8.44
C VAL A 210 1.55 -19.67 8.72
N ARG A 211 1.28 -20.01 9.99
CA ARG A 211 0.66 -21.29 10.34
C ARG A 211 -0.71 -21.48 9.67
N ARG A 212 -1.55 -20.43 9.66
CA ARG A 212 -2.85 -20.45 8.97
C ARG A 212 -2.71 -20.69 7.47
N ALA A 213 -1.72 -20.06 6.84
CA ALA A 213 -1.43 -20.32 5.44
C ALA A 213 -1.11 -21.80 5.19
N LEU A 214 -0.34 -22.44 6.07
CA LEU A 214 0.04 -23.86 5.93
C LEU A 214 -1.14 -24.83 6.13
N GLU A 215 -2.28 -24.38 6.61
CA GLU A 215 -3.54 -25.14 6.69
C GLU A 215 -4.31 -25.14 5.36
N LEU A 216 -3.94 -24.23 4.42
CA LEU A 216 -4.55 -24.12 3.09
C LEU A 216 -3.89 -25.09 2.09
N PRO A 217 -4.61 -25.50 1.03
CA PRO A 217 -4.03 -26.31 -0.03
C PRO A 217 -2.91 -25.54 -0.76
N PRO A 218 -1.89 -26.25 -1.29
CA PRO A 218 -0.88 -25.64 -2.10
C PRO A 218 -1.49 -25.01 -3.36
N PRO A 219 -1.05 -23.80 -3.72
CA PRO A 219 -1.54 -23.14 -4.91
C PRO A 219 -1.13 -23.91 -6.16
N GLN A 220 -1.89 -23.74 -7.22
CA GLN A 220 -1.54 -24.31 -8.53
C GLN A 220 -0.55 -23.40 -9.27
N GLY A 221 0.29 -24.01 -10.11
CA GLY A 221 1.26 -23.29 -10.92
C GLY A 221 2.61 -23.05 -10.25
N ALA A 222 3.55 -22.54 -11.03
CA ALA A 222 4.92 -22.27 -10.59
C ALA A 222 5.08 -20.91 -9.90
N TRP A 223 4.14 -20.00 -10.08
CA TRP A 223 4.12 -18.67 -9.49
C TRP A 223 2.76 -18.39 -8.82
N HIS A 224 2.80 -17.97 -7.58
CA HIS A 224 1.60 -17.63 -6.83
C HIS A 224 1.89 -16.46 -5.88
N TYR A 225 1.24 -15.33 -6.11
CA TYR A 225 1.38 -14.15 -5.26
C TYR A 225 0.84 -14.45 -3.85
N ALA A 226 1.70 -14.46 -2.85
CA ALA A 226 1.32 -14.73 -1.47
C ALA A 226 1.99 -13.74 -0.50
N THR A 227 1.17 -13.05 0.28
CA THR A 227 1.66 -12.15 1.35
C THR A 227 2.37 -12.95 2.45
N THR A 228 2.02 -14.22 2.61
CA THR A 228 2.71 -15.19 3.47
C THR A 228 4.22 -15.20 3.26
N ASN A 229 4.68 -15.13 2.01
CA ASN A 229 6.10 -15.08 1.67
C ASN A 229 6.82 -13.92 2.38
N TYR A 230 6.20 -12.76 2.41
CA TYR A 230 6.79 -11.55 3.00
C TYR A 230 6.67 -11.52 4.53
N LEU A 231 5.69 -12.22 5.11
CA LEU A 231 5.70 -12.45 6.56
C LEU A 231 6.89 -13.33 6.97
N VAL A 232 7.18 -14.39 6.20
CA VAL A 232 8.37 -15.24 6.44
C VAL A 232 9.65 -14.44 6.26
N LEU A 233 9.75 -13.57 5.22
CA LEU A 233 10.91 -12.67 5.05
C LEU A 233 11.07 -11.70 6.23
N GLY A 234 9.97 -11.17 6.77
CA GLY A 234 10.00 -10.33 7.98
C GLY A 234 10.52 -11.09 9.20
N LEU A 235 10.14 -12.35 9.38
CA LEU A 235 10.67 -13.22 10.43
C LEU A 235 12.16 -13.53 10.22
N LEU A 236 12.61 -13.75 8.98
CA LEU A 236 14.02 -13.93 8.63
C LEU A 236 14.85 -12.68 8.96
N VAL A 237 14.34 -11.49 8.63
CA VAL A 237 14.99 -10.23 9.00
C VAL A 237 15.18 -10.14 10.51
N ARG A 238 14.14 -10.45 11.29
CA ARG A 238 14.21 -10.41 12.76
C ARG A 238 15.23 -11.41 13.30
N GLU A 239 15.26 -12.62 12.77
CA GLU A 239 16.21 -13.67 13.17
C GLU A 239 17.65 -13.24 12.90
N VAL A 240 17.91 -12.74 11.70
CA VAL A 240 19.27 -12.38 11.26
C VAL A 240 19.78 -11.09 11.93
N THR A 241 18.90 -10.12 12.20
CA THR A 241 19.31 -8.80 12.69
C THR A 241 19.12 -8.60 14.19
N GLY A 242 18.28 -9.41 14.83
CA GLY A 242 17.80 -9.20 16.20
C GLY A 242 16.81 -8.03 16.32
N ARG A 243 16.40 -7.43 15.22
CA ARG A 243 15.48 -6.28 15.15
C ARG A 243 14.28 -6.61 14.29
N SER A 244 13.17 -5.94 14.55
CA SER A 244 12.00 -6.09 13.69
C SER A 244 12.25 -5.50 12.30
N PRO A 245 11.55 -5.98 11.25
CA PRO A 245 11.68 -5.42 9.90
C PRO A 245 11.31 -3.93 9.86
N GLU A 246 10.35 -3.48 10.69
CA GLU A 246 10.00 -2.07 10.85
C GLU A 246 11.20 -1.22 11.29
N ALA A 247 11.88 -1.66 12.35
CA ALA A 247 13.04 -0.96 12.88
C ALA A 247 14.21 -0.92 11.88
N GLU A 248 14.40 -1.98 11.10
CA GLU A 248 15.44 -2.03 10.08
C GLU A 248 15.10 -1.15 8.87
N ILE A 249 13.84 -1.14 8.41
CA ILE A 249 13.38 -0.26 7.32
C ILE A 249 13.47 1.20 7.75
N ASP A 250 13.05 1.54 8.97
CA ASP A 250 13.18 2.89 9.52
C ASP A 250 14.64 3.37 9.50
N ARG A 251 15.54 2.54 10.04
CA ARG A 251 16.95 2.86 10.15
C ARG A 251 17.67 2.97 8.80
N ARG A 252 17.33 2.08 7.85
CA ARG A 252 18.06 1.96 6.58
C ARG A 252 17.50 2.80 5.45
N PHE A 253 16.20 3.10 5.49
CA PHE A 253 15.52 3.79 4.38
C PHE A 253 14.78 5.04 4.83
N ILE A 254 13.86 4.94 5.81
CA ILE A 254 12.99 6.06 6.17
C ILE A 254 13.80 7.25 6.65
N LYS A 255 14.63 7.06 7.66
CA LYS A 255 15.48 8.14 8.22
C LYS A 255 16.51 8.67 7.24
N PRO A 256 17.36 7.82 6.59
CA PRO A 256 18.40 8.32 5.70
C PRO A 256 17.88 9.04 4.44
N LEU A 257 16.71 8.65 3.94
CA LEU A 257 16.10 9.28 2.79
C LEU A 257 15.17 10.45 3.14
N GLY A 258 14.94 10.73 4.42
CA GLY A 258 14.02 11.77 4.88
C GLY A 258 12.59 11.51 4.41
N LEU A 259 12.08 10.28 4.58
CA LEU A 259 10.71 9.89 4.21
C LEU A 259 9.77 10.26 5.37
N HIS A 260 9.41 11.53 5.45
CA HIS A 260 8.70 12.07 6.62
C HIS A 260 7.23 11.65 6.71
N ASP A 261 6.65 11.20 5.62
CA ASP A 261 5.27 10.72 5.54
C ASP A 261 5.18 9.19 5.58
N THR A 262 6.34 8.51 5.65
CA THR A 262 6.43 7.05 5.66
C THR A 262 6.67 6.55 7.07
N TYR A 263 5.79 5.67 7.53
CA TYR A 263 5.93 5.07 8.84
C TYR A 263 5.20 3.72 8.93
N TRP A 264 5.55 2.97 9.96
CA TRP A 264 4.89 1.72 10.30
C TRP A 264 3.85 1.98 11.39
N PRO A 265 2.54 1.73 11.17
CA PRO A 265 1.49 2.11 12.13
C PRO A 265 1.45 1.24 13.39
N GLY A 266 2.12 0.05 13.39
CA GLY A 266 2.02 -0.90 14.50
C GLY A 266 0.58 -1.35 14.71
N ASP A 267 0.13 -1.33 15.97
CA ASP A 267 -1.23 -1.69 16.35
C ASP A 267 -2.26 -0.56 16.18
N ASN A 268 -1.81 0.65 15.79
CA ASN A 268 -2.73 1.77 15.62
C ASN A 268 -3.51 1.60 14.30
N PRO A 269 -4.85 1.45 14.35
CA PRO A 269 -5.65 1.29 13.14
C PRO A 269 -5.80 2.59 12.36
N ARG A 270 -5.49 3.76 12.94
CA ARG A 270 -5.68 5.07 12.31
C ARG A 270 -4.46 5.48 11.49
N VAL A 271 -4.72 6.12 10.36
CA VAL A 271 -3.67 6.82 9.62
C VAL A 271 -3.36 8.14 10.33
N GLN A 272 -2.08 8.39 10.64
CA GLN A 272 -1.65 9.60 11.33
C GLN A 272 -1.32 10.73 10.35
N GLY A 273 -1.65 11.96 10.75
CA GLY A 273 -1.41 13.17 9.96
C GLY A 273 -2.41 13.35 8.79
N PRO A 274 -2.17 14.32 7.91
CA PRO A 274 -3.01 14.55 6.74
C PRO A 274 -3.02 13.33 5.83
N HIS A 275 -4.22 12.82 5.51
CA HIS A 275 -4.38 11.61 4.70
C HIS A 275 -5.69 11.62 3.92
N SER A 276 -5.76 10.89 2.84
CA SER A 276 -7.03 10.55 2.20
C SER A 276 -7.76 9.49 3.03
N ARG A 277 -9.08 9.59 3.12
CA ARG A 277 -9.88 8.45 3.53
C ARG A 277 -9.90 7.41 2.43
N SER A 278 -10.17 6.17 2.77
CA SER A 278 -10.34 5.11 1.78
C SER A 278 -11.73 4.51 1.86
N TYR A 279 -12.20 4.04 0.71
CA TYR A 279 -13.57 3.59 0.57
C TYR A 279 -13.61 2.26 -0.18
N PHE A 280 -14.56 1.41 0.17
CA PHE A 280 -14.93 0.22 -0.58
C PHE A 280 -16.46 0.14 -0.71
N VAL A 281 -16.94 -0.66 -1.63
CA VAL A 281 -18.36 -0.91 -1.83
C VAL A 281 -18.69 -2.27 -1.22
N ASP A 282 -19.66 -2.33 -0.32
CA ASP A 282 -20.11 -3.58 0.29
C ASP A 282 -21.01 -4.40 -0.67
N GLY A 283 -21.41 -5.60 -0.23
CA GLY A 283 -22.26 -6.48 -1.03
C GLY A 283 -23.64 -5.92 -1.35
N ASP A 284 -24.10 -4.88 -0.65
CA ASP A 284 -25.37 -4.17 -0.88
C ASP A 284 -25.19 -2.94 -1.79
N GLY A 285 -23.98 -2.69 -2.29
CA GLY A 285 -23.66 -1.54 -3.13
C GLY A 285 -23.42 -0.23 -2.36
N ARG A 286 -23.33 -0.27 -1.03
CA ARG A 286 -23.07 0.91 -0.20
C ARG A 286 -21.58 1.19 -0.11
N ARG A 287 -21.23 2.46 -0.21
CA ARG A 287 -19.83 2.89 -0.01
C ARG A 287 -19.52 3.04 1.47
N ILE A 288 -18.55 2.27 1.94
CA ILE A 288 -18.12 2.19 3.33
C ILE A 288 -16.75 2.86 3.49
N ASP A 289 -16.56 3.61 4.58
CA ASP A 289 -15.27 4.14 4.98
C ASP A 289 -14.41 3.02 5.56
N GLY A 290 -13.38 2.64 4.83
CA GLY A 290 -12.43 1.59 5.18
C GLY A 290 -11.08 2.10 5.67
N THR A 291 -10.98 3.38 6.07
CA THR A 291 -9.69 4.01 6.39
C THR A 291 -8.97 3.37 7.57
N ASP A 292 -9.71 3.03 8.62
CA ASP A 292 -9.13 2.52 9.87
C ASP A 292 -8.97 0.99 9.81
N TRP A 293 -7.70 0.53 9.86
CA TRP A 293 -7.32 -0.89 9.84
C TRP A 293 -6.11 -1.15 10.71
N ASN A 294 -6.15 -2.20 11.51
CA ASN A 294 -4.95 -2.73 12.16
C ASN A 294 -4.10 -3.47 11.13
N MET A 295 -2.97 -2.88 10.72
CA MET A 295 -2.14 -3.40 9.64
C MET A 295 -1.19 -4.51 10.04
N THR A 296 -1.25 -5.02 11.28
CA THR A 296 -0.42 -6.15 11.72
C THR A 296 -0.67 -7.41 10.89
N PHE A 297 -1.88 -7.55 10.32
CA PHE A 297 -2.16 -8.66 9.41
C PHE A 297 -1.26 -8.63 8.16
N ALA A 298 -0.95 -7.47 7.64
CA ALA A 298 -0.15 -7.33 6.42
C ALA A 298 1.37 -7.35 6.68
N GLY A 299 1.80 -6.95 7.89
CA GLY A 299 3.19 -7.00 8.34
C GLY A 299 4.20 -6.53 7.30
N ALA A 300 5.30 -7.26 7.15
CA ALA A 300 6.35 -6.99 6.18
C ALA A 300 5.90 -7.09 4.70
N GLY A 301 4.67 -7.53 4.45
CA GLY A 301 4.08 -7.61 3.12
C GLY A 301 3.20 -6.42 2.73
N GLY A 302 2.79 -5.54 3.69
CA GLY A 302 1.80 -4.53 3.31
C GLY A 302 1.48 -3.44 4.32
N ALA A 303 2.20 -3.30 5.44
CA ALA A 303 1.75 -2.47 6.56
C ALA A 303 2.13 -0.98 6.47
N LEU A 304 3.05 -0.56 5.60
CA LEU A 304 3.50 0.83 5.55
C LEU A 304 2.36 1.80 5.19
N VAL A 305 2.37 2.93 5.87
CA VAL A 305 1.74 4.19 5.44
C VAL A 305 2.80 5.03 4.77
N SER A 306 2.46 5.73 3.68
CA SER A 306 3.40 6.59 2.95
C SER A 306 2.65 7.71 2.21
N SER A 307 3.37 8.52 1.45
CA SER A 307 2.85 9.50 0.50
C SER A 307 3.43 9.28 -0.90
N PRO A 308 2.77 9.74 -1.96
CA PRO A 308 3.35 9.72 -3.31
C PRO A 308 4.77 10.29 -3.37
N GLY A 309 5.04 11.35 -2.61
CA GLY A 309 6.36 11.99 -2.56
C GLY A 309 7.45 11.10 -1.97
N ASP A 310 7.14 10.41 -0.89
CA ASP A 310 8.10 9.51 -0.25
C ASP A 310 8.30 8.24 -1.08
N LEU A 311 7.23 7.72 -1.68
CA LEU A 311 7.30 6.55 -2.55
C LEU A 311 8.20 6.80 -3.77
N THR A 312 8.06 7.95 -4.45
CA THR A 312 8.95 8.30 -5.58
C THR A 312 10.40 8.49 -5.12
N ARG A 313 10.62 9.10 -3.95
CA ARG A 313 11.97 9.28 -3.38
C ARG A 313 12.64 7.94 -3.08
N PHE A 314 11.91 7.02 -2.47
CA PHE A 314 12.42 5.66 -2.19
C PHE A 314 12.68 4.88 -3.47
N ALA A 315 11.72 4.81 -4.39
CA ALA A 315 11.86 4.07 -5.64
C ALA A 315 12.98 4.62 -6.53
N GLY A 316 13.08 5.95 -6.64
CA GLY A 316 14.17 6.61 -7.35
C GLY A 316 15.55 6.36 -6.72
N ALA A 317 15.63 6.28 -5.38
CA ALA A 317 16.87 5.91 -4.68
C ALA A 317 17.25 4.44 -4.92
N LEU A 318 16.28 3.55 -4.86
CA LEU A 318 16.48 2.10 -5.03
C LEU A 318 16.91 1.77 -6.46
N LEU A 319 16.12 2.19 -7.42
CA LEU A 319 16.31 1.83 -8.83
C LEU A 319 17.44 2.64 -9.50
N GLY A 320 17.78 3.80 -8.92
CA GLY A 320 18.98 4.56 -9.25
C GLY A 320 20.28 4.03 -8.61
N GLY A 321 20.24 2.86 -7.94
CA GLY A 321 21.43 2.18 -7.42
C GLY A 321 22.02 2.79 -6.13
N ARG A 322 21.29 3.68 -5.44
CA ARG A 322 21.79 4.31 -4.20
C ARG A 322 21.60 3.45 -2.95
N LEU A 323 20.69 2.46 -3.01
CA LEU A 323 20.35 1.63 -1.85
C LEU A 323 20.92 0.22 -1.92
N LEU A 324 21.24 -0.27 -3.10
CA LEU A 324 21.76 -1.62 -3.34
C LEU A 324 23.01 -1.55 -4.21
N PRO A 325 24.02 -2.41 -3.94
CA PRO A 325 25.08 -2.66 -4.89
C PRO A 325 24.55 -3.16 -6.23
N ALA A 326 25.27 -2.90 -7.33
CA ALA A 326 24.81 -3.23 -8.68
C ALA A 326 24.43 -4.70 -8.87
N ALA A 327 25.16 -5.61 -8.23
CA ALA A 327 24.88 -7.05 -8.30
C ALA A 327 23.52 -7.40 -7.69
N GLN A 328 23.18 -6.85 -6.51
CA GLN A 328 21.89 -7.08 -5.85
C GLN A 328 20.75 -6.41 -6.59
N LEU A 329 20.97 -5.24 -7.15
CA LEU A 329 19.95 -4.58 -7.99
C LEU A 329 19.69 -5.36 -9.29
N ALA A 330 20.74 -5.96 -9.87
CA ALA A 330 20.58 -6.85 -11.02
C ALA A 330 19.79 -8.11 -10.66
N GLU A 331 20.07 -8.74 -9.51
CA GLU A 331 19.26 -9.87 -9.01
C GLU A 331 17.81 -9.46 -8.76
N MET A 332 17.58 -8.28 -8.18
CA MET A 332 16.23 -7.75 -7.93
C MET A 332 15.41 -7.63 -9.22
N ARG A 333 16.05 -7.33 -10.33
CA ARG A 333 15.43 -7.19 -11.67
C ARG A 333 15.34 -8.50 -12.46
N ARG A 334 15.81 -9.62 -11.95
CA ARG A 334 15.64 -10.93 -12.63
C ARG A 334 14.20 -11.41 -12.47
N THR A 335 13.43 -11.31 -13.53
CA THR A 335 12.00 -11.58 -13.50
C THR A 335 11.64 -12.99 -13.96
N VAL A 336 10.51 -13.46 -13.45
CA VAL A 336 9.73 -14.59 -13.98
C VAL A 336 8.40 -14.08 -14.52
N GLU A 337 7.66 -14.90 -15.24
CA GLU A 337 6.28 -14.59 -15.62
C GLU A 337 5.42 -14.52 -14.36
N ALA A 338 4.56 -13.51 -14.31
CA ALA A 338 3.56 -13.35 -13.27
C ALA A 338 2.19 -13.79 -13.79
N ASP A 339 1.34 -14.25 -12.90
CA ASP A 339 -0.04 -14.56 -13.24
C ASP A 339 -0.80 -13.26 -13.56
N PRO A 340 -1.34 -13.09 -14.78
CA PRO A 340 -2.03 -11.88 -15.20
C PRO A 340 -3.32 -11.61 -14.42
N ASP A 341 -3.93 -12.63 -13.83
CA ASP A 341 -5.13 -12.48 -13.00
C ASP A 341 -4.80 -11.98 -11.58
N ARG A 342 -3.53 -12.10 -11.18
CA ARG A 342 -3.03 -11.66 -9.86
C ARG A 342 -2.33 -10.30 -9.91
N VAL A 343 -1.81 -9.91 -11.06
CA VAL A 343 -1.12 -8.62 -11.25
C VAL A 343 -1.83 -7.84 -12.37
N TRP A 344 -1.44 -7.99 -13.60
CA TRP A 344 -2.11 -7.50 -14.82
C TRP A 344 -1.38 -8.08 -16.04
N PRO A 345 -2.03 -8.12 -17.21
CA PRO A 345 -1.42 -8.68 -18.43
C PRO A 345 -0.11 -7.96 -18.80
N GLY A 346 0.89 -8.76 -19.15
CA GLY A 346 2.23 -8.28 -19.57
C GLY A 346 3.18 -7.95 -18.42
N ALA A 347 2.73 -8.04 -17.17
CA ALA A 347 3.59 -7.87 -16.01
C ALA A 347 4.54 -9.06 -15.82
N ARG A 348 5.75 -8.78 -15.35
CA ARG A 348 6.72 -9.78 -14.89
C ARG A 348 7.13 -9.45 -13.45
N TYR A 349 7.51 -10.45 -12.67
CA TYR A 349 7.84 -10.26 -11.26
C TYR A 349 9.30 -10.60 -10.96
N GLY A 350 10.02 -9.66 -10.36
CA GLY A 350 11.39 -9.82 -9.86
C GLY A 350 11.42 -10.17 -8.37
N LEU A 351 12.45 -9.71 -7.66
CA LEU A 351 12.52 -9.87 -6.21
C LEU A 351 11.86 -8.66 -5.52
N GLY A 352 10.55 -8.71 -5.36
CA GLY A 352 9.75 -7.60 -4.78
C GLY A 352 9.58 -6.39 -5.71
N LEU A 353 9.71 -6.60 -7.01
CA LEU A 353 9.47 -5.61 -8.07
C LEU A 353 8.60 -6.20 -9.17
N ILE A 354 7.71 -5.38 -9.68
CA ILE A 354 6.98 -5.64 -10.93
C ILE A 354 7.68 -4.87 -12.05
N SER A 355 7.77 -5.48 -13.23
CA SER A 355 8.17 -4.80 -14.45
C SER A 355 7.05 -4.87 -15.49
N THR A 356 6.84 -3.77 -16.21
CA THR A 356 5.79 -3.67 -17.23
C THR A 356 6.31 -2.83 -18.41
N PRO A 357 6.07 -3.24 -19.65
CA PRO A 357 6.42 -2.44 -20.82
C PRO A 357 5.71 -1.07 -20.82
N LEU A 358 6.38 -0.04 -21.30
CA LEU A 358 5.81 1.28 -21.55
C LEU A 358 5.35 1.40 -22.99
N SER A 359 4.25 2.12 -23.24
CA SER A 359 3.73 2.39 -24.59
C SER A 359 4.73 3.18 -25.46
N CYS A 360 5.56 4.01 -24.84
CA CYS A 360 6.62 4.75 -25.51
C CYS A 360 7.93 4.00 -25.70
N GLY A 361 7.97 2.73 -25.32
CA GLY A 361 9.16 1.88 -25.36
C GLY A 361 9.94 1.84 -24.05
N GLY A 362 10.62 0.72 -23.82
CA GLY A 362 11.28 0.45 -22.55
C GLY A 362 10.34 -0.18 -21.54
N THR A 363 10.77 -0.18 -20.28
CA THR A 363 10.07 -0.86 -19.18
C THR A 363 10.12 0.00 -17.93
N TRP A 364 9.01 0.11 -17.21
CA TRP A 364 9.04 0.63 -15.86
C TRP A 364 9.20 -0.48 -14.83
N TRP A 365 9.74 -0.11 -13.68
CA TRP A 365 9.97 -0.97 -12.53
C TRP A 365 9.34 -0.35 -11.29
N GLY A 366 8.66 -1.14 -10.50
CA GLY A 366 8.02 -0.65 -9.29
C GLY A 366 7.16 -1.69 -8.60
N HIS A 367 6.14 -1.25 -7.90
CA HIS A 367 5.16 -2.13 -7.27
C HIS A 367 3.83 -1.41 -7.05
N ALA A 368 2.75 -2.16 -7.13
CA ALA A 368 1.44 -1.69 -6.73
C ALA A 368 1.09 -2.18 -5.31
N GLY A 369 0.15 -1.51 -4.67
CA GLY A 369 -0.35 -1.90 -3.37
C GLY A 369 -1.84 -1.71 -3.26
N THR A 370 -2.51 -2.70 -2.71
CA THR A 370 -3.93 -2.69 -2.38
C THR A 370 -4.09 -2.98 -0.90
N VAL A 371 -5.04 -2.32 -0.27
CA VAL A 371 -5.42 -2.61 1.12
C VAL A 371 -6.91 -2.90 1.17
N PRO A 372 -7.34 -3.89 1.96
CA PRO A 372 -8.75 -4.13 2.24
C PRO A 372 -9.45 -2.88 2.61
N GLY A 373 -9.98 -2.10 2.65
CA GLY A 373 -10.45 -0.77 3.06
C GLY A 373 -10.39 0.26 1.95
N GLY A 374 -9.72 -0.03 0.82
CA GLY A 374 -9.87 0.74 -0.40
C GLY A 374 -8.67 1.55 -0.89
N HIS A 375 -7.59 1.76 -0.11
CA HIS A 375 -6.41 2.43 -0.66
C HIS A 375 -5.75 1.58 -1.76
N ARG A 376 -5.47 2.21 -2.89
CA ARG A 376 -4.69 1.66 -4.01
C ARG A 376 -3.50 2.58 -4.26
N ALA A 377 -2.30 2.04 -4.28
CA ALA A 377 -1.06 2.76 -4.56
C ALA A 377 -0.31 2.09 -5.70
N LEU A 378 0.46 2.87 -6.46
CA LEU A 378 1.48 2.34 -7.36
C LEU A 378 2.64 3.32 -7.39
N VAL A 379 3.87 2.82 -7.33
CA VAL A 379 5.08 3.60 -7.61
C VAL A 379 5.87 2.91 -8.71
N ALA A 380 6.31 3.68 -9.68
CA ALA A 380 7.04 3.20 -10.84
C ALA A 380 8.19 4.13 -11.23
N VAL A 381 9.27 3.56 -11.74
CA VAL A 381 10.42 4.27 -12.30
C VAL A 381 10.64 3.76 -13.72
N GLY A 382 10.59 4.66 -14.66
CA GLY A 382 10.85 4.42 -16.09
C GLY A 382 12.31 4.63 -16.48
N PRO A 383 12.57 4.52 -17.80
CA PRO A 383 13.88 4.85 -18.37
C PRO A 383 14.30 6.28 -18.03
N GLY A 384 15.59 6.50 -17.81
CA GLY A 384 16.14 7.80 -17.43
C GLY A 384 15.88 8.19 -15.97
N GLY A 385 15.22 7.34 -15.17
CA GLY A 385 14.97 7.61 -13.74
C GLY A 385 13.72 8.43 -13.46
N ARG A 386 12.94 8.82 -14.49
CA ARG A 386 11.64 9.45 -14.30
C ARG A 386 10.74 8.52 -13.48
N SER A 387 10.12 9.03 -12.44
CA SER A 387 9.30 8.23 -11.53
C SER A 387 7.92 8.86 -11.31
N ALA A 388 6.94 7.99 -11.12
CA ALA A 388 5.57 8.38 -10.81
C ALA A 388 5.04 7.57 -9.63
N ALA A 389 4.29 8.22 -8.75
CA ALA A 389 3.50 7.53 -7.72
C ALA A 389 2.05 7.97 -7.84
N VAL A 390 1.17 6.98 -7.98
CA VAL A 390 -0.28 7.19 -8.10
C VAL A 390 -0.94 6.68 -6.82
N ALA A 391 -1.89 7.45 -6.32
CA ALA A 391 -2.66 7.16 -5.12
C ALA A 391 -4.16 7.27 -5.42
N LEU A 392 -4.91 6.21 -5.14
CA LEU A 392 -6.37 6.20 -5.19
C LEU A 392 -6.93 5.89 -3.81
N ASN A 393 -8.11 6.41 -3.54
CA ASN A 393 -8.82 6.15 -2.28
C ASN A 393 -9.98 5.15 -2.42
N THR A 394 -10.01 4.44 -3.53
CA THR A 394 -10.83 3.24 -3.77
C THR A 394 -10.05 2.31 -4.70
N VAL A 395 -10.17 1.02 -4.51
CA VAL A 395 -9.63 0.03 -5.45
C VAL A 395 -10.50 0.01 -6.70
N PRO A 396 -9.94 0.07 -7.92
CA PRO A 396 -10.70 -0.16 -9.15
C PRO A 396 -11.48 -1.49 -9.07
N ASP A 397 -12.74 -1.48 -9.44
CA ASP A 397 -13.67 -2.61 -9.34
C ASP A 397 -13.80 -3.43 -10.64
N SER A 398 -13.12 -2.98 -11.68
CA SER A 398 -13.20 -3.60 -13.01
C SER A 398 -11.83 -3.56 -13.71
N LEU A 399 -11.63 -4.50 -14.65
CA LEU A 399 -10.42 -4.50 -15.48
C LEU A 399 -10.23 -3.21 -16.28
N PRO A 400 -11.26 -2.59 -16.90
CA PRO A 400 -11.10 -1.28 -17.53
C PRO A 400 -10.59 -0.20 -16.58
N ALA A 401 -11.14 -0.08 -15.37
CA ALA A 401 -10.70 0.89 -14.37
C ALA A 401 -9.25 0.62 -13.89
N GLU A 402 -8.86 -0.66 -13.76
CA GLU A 402 -7.46 -1.01 -13.45
C GLU A 402 -6.51 -0.64 -14.61
N LEU A 403 -6.93 -0.82 -15.86
CA LEU A 403 -6.13 -0.42 -17.02
C LEU A 403 -6.00 1.11 -17.10
N ASP A 404 -7.04 1.87 -16.76
CA ASP A 404 -6.96 3.33 -16.69
C ASP A 404 -6.04 3.80 -15.56
N PHE A 405 -6.03 3.10 -14.43
CA PHE A 405 -5.05 3.37 -13.37
C PHE A 405 -3.62 3.15 -13.85
N LEU A 406 -3.37 2.10 -14.63
CA LEU A 406 -2.06 1.85 -15.25
C LEU A 406 -1.72 2.86 -16.35
N ASP A 407 -2.73 3.37 -17.08
CA ASP A 407 -2.53 4.41 -18.09
C ASP A 407 -2.05 5.74 -17.48
N VAL A 408 -2.50 6.08 -16.24
CA VAL A 408 -1.93 7.23 -15.52
C VAL A 408 -0.42 7.07 -15.34
N VAL A 409 0.04 5.87 -15.01
CA VAL A 409 1.49 5.60 -14.84
C VAL A 409 2.22 5.69 -16.18
N ASP A 410 1.67 5.08 -17.23
CA ASP A 410 2.24 5.09 -18.57
C ASP A 410 2.40 6.53 -19.10
N LYS A 411 1.33 7.33 -19.05
CA LYS A 411 1.35 8.75 -19.48
C LYS A 411 2.33 9.57 -18.64
N SER A 412 2.37 9.31 -17.33
CA SER A 412 3.29 10.01 -16.41
C SER A 412 4.76 9.74 -16.72
N LEU A 413 5.09 8.52 -17.12
CA LEU A 413 6.47 8.11 -17.40
C LEU A 413 6.90 8.36 -18.84
N CYS A 414 5.98 8.27 -19.80
CA CYS A 414 6.27 8.52 -21.22
C CYS A 414 6.41 10.00 -21.55
N GLY A 415 5.64 10.89 -20.92
CA GLY A 415 5.61 12.31 -21.28
C GLY A 415 5.16 12.51 -22.74
N ASP A 416 5.66 13.55 -23.39
CA ASP A 416 5.29 13.90 -24.78
C ASP A 416 5.99 13.06 -25.85
N ARG A 417 6.78 12.06 -25.49
CA ARG A 417 7.49 11.21 -26.46
C ARG A 417 6.59 10.46 -27.45
N HIS A 418 5.28 10.52 -27.24
CA HIS A 418 4.29 9.97 -28.16
C HIS A 418 3.94 10.88 -29.36
N SER A 419 4.09 12.21 -29.23
CA SER A 419 3.72 13.14 -30.31
C SER A 419 4.69 13.12 -31.48
N GLU A 420 5.95 12.78 -31.26
CA GLU A 420 6.97 12.80 -32.30
C GLU A 420 6.97 11.57 -33.23
N ARG A 421 6.41 10.43 -32.82
CA ARG A 421 6.38 9.21 -33.65
C ARG A 421 5.17 9.10 -34.59
N ASN A 422 4.12 9.88 -34.34
CA ASN A 422 2.92 9.92 -35.19
C ASN A 422 2.94 11.06 -36.20
N SER A 423 4.00 11.87 -36.23
CA SER A 423 4.24 12.98 -37.19
C SER A 423 5.40 12.72 -38.14
N ALA A 424 5.97 11.53 -38.15
CA ALA A 424 6.93 11.02 -39.14
C ALA A 424 6.32 9.79 -39.87
#